data_abd67f38792df4cb52d659cc53d6e196
#
_entry.id   abd67f38792df4cb52d659cc53d6e196
#
_cell.length_a   1.000
_cell.length_b   1.000
_cell.length_c   1.000
_cell.angle_alpha   90.00
_cell.angle_beta   90.00
_cell.angle_gamma   90.00
#
_symmetry.space_group_name_H-M   'P 1'
#
loop_
_entity.id
_entity.type
_entity.pdbx_description
1 polymer ?
#
loop_
_entity_poly.entity_id
_entity_poly.type
_entity_poly.pdbx_seq_one_letter_code
_entity_poly.pdbx_strand_id
1 'polypeptide(L)'
;MQYDGTNYCGWQIQQNAPAIQQTITDKIEIISKFKVNLIGSGRTDSGVHALGQVANFKTENEINIYKFKHSLNAILPNDISILEMEQADELFNARFHARRRCYIYLFSNFKSPFFQRYSYYYHESLDCKLLNKLCLSFLGEKDFTSFTRKNTETENKICNIYEARWKETKGLIIFYIEADRFLHGMVRTIIGTLIKALKENCDEKFIEDIFSAKDREFAGEAVPANGLFLYKVKY
;
A
#
# COMPACT_ATOMS: atom_id res chain seq x y z
N MET A 1 3.90 -4.02 11.83
CA MET A 1 3.69 -5.41 11.39
C MET A 1 3.98 -5.57 9.92
N GLN A 2 4.30 -6.80 9.49
CA GLN A 2 4.51 -7.17 8.09
C GLN A 2 3.55 -8.27 7.67
N TYR A 3 3.21 -8.33 6.38
CA TYR A 3 2.47 -9.45 5.81
C TYR A 3 2.71 -9.64 4.31
N ASP A 4 2.68 -10.89 3.88
CA ASP A 4 2.53 -11.30 2.49
C ASP A 4 1.03 -11.33 2.14
N GLY A 5 0.59 -10.42 1.28
CA GLY A 5 -0.82 -10.30 0.89
C GLY A 5 -1.31 -11.30 -0.15
N THR A 6 -0.43 -12.18 -0.67
CA THR A 6 -0.72 -13.05 -1.82
C THR A 6 -2.02 -13.87 -1.65
N ASN A 7 -2.24 -14.41 -0.45
CA ASN A 7 -3.37 -15.29 -0.16
C ASN A 7 -4.58 -14.55 0.42
N TYR A 8 -4.57 -13.21 0.44
CA TYR A 8 -5.59 -12.40 1.08
C TYR A 8 -6.29 -11.47 0.10
N CYS A 9 -7.58 -11.27 0.32
CA CYS A 9 -8.39 -10.31 -0.41
C CYS A 9 -8.20 -8.87 0.13
N GLY A 10 -6.99 -8.56 0.60
CA GLY A 10 -6.57 -7.27 1.15
C GLY A 10 -6.69 -7.19 2.67
N TRP A 11 -6.56 -5.97 3.17
CA TRP A 11 -6.58 -5.70 4.61
C TRP A 11 -7.98 -5.87 5.23
N GLN A 12 -9.00 -5.22 4.64
CA GLN A 12 -10.31 -5.03 5.26
C GLN A 12 -11.11 -6.33 5.35
N ILE A 13 -11.71 -6.56 6.52
CA ILE A 13 -12.69 -7.64 6.74
C ILE A 13 -13.82 -7.52 5.72
N GLN A 14 -14.16 -8.65 5.10
CA GLN A 14 -15.24 -8.77 4.14
C GLN A 14 -15.90 -10.14 4.25
N GLN A 15 -17.14 -10.25 3.74
CA GLN A 15 -17.86 -11.52 3.77
C GLN A 15 -17.21 -12.54 2.81
N ASN A 16 -17.04 -13.77 3.29
CA ASN A 16 -16.61 -14.93 2.49
C ASN A 16 -15.24 -14.81 1.78
N ALA A 17 -14.31 -13.97 2.32
CA ALA A 17 -12.98 -13.87 1.76
C ALA A 17 -11.92 -13.68 2.86
N PRO A 18 -10.75 -14.33 2.75
CA PRO A 18 -9.67 -14.16 3.73
C PRO A 18 -9.14 -12.73 3.72
N ALA A 19 -9.07 -12.11 4.90
CA ALA A 19 -8.58 -10.74 5.08
C ALA A 19 -7.53 -10.70 6.19
N ILE A 20 -6.50 -9.86 6.02
CA ILE A 20 -5.42 -9.68 7.02
C ILE A 20 -6.01 -9.24 8.36
N GLN A 21 -6.90 -8.25 8.36
CA GLN A 21 -7.52 -7.71 9.57
C GLN A 21 -8.29 -8.79 10.34
N GLN A 22 -9.09 -9.62 9.66
CA GLN A 22 -9.84 -10.70 10.30
C GLN A 22 -8.89 -11.72 10.94
N THR A 23 -7.87 -12.16 10.17
CA THR A 23 -6.90 -13.14 10.65
C THR A 23 -6.20 -12.66 11.93
N ILE A 24 -5.77 -11.40 11.98
CA ILE A 24 -5.13 -10.84 13.17
C ILE A 24 -6.13 -10.69 14.33
N THR A 25 -7.33 -10.17 14.06
CA THR A 25 -8.39 -10.01 15.06
C THR A 25 -8.72 -11.31 15.74
N ASP A 26 -8.97 -12.38 14.97
CA ASP A 26 -9.28 -13.72 15.53
C ASP A 26 -8.17 -14.23 16.45
N LYS A 27 -6.90 -14.04 16.09
CA LYS A 27 -5.77 -14.45 16.92
C LYS A 27 -5.61 -13.61 18.18
N ILE A 28 -5.85 -12.29 18.10
CA ILE A 28 -5.92 -11.44 19.29
C ILE A 28 -7.02 -11.93 20.24
N GLU A 29 -8.21 -12.18 19.75
CA GLU A 29 -9.35 -12.62 20.55
C GLU A 29 -9.13 -14.01 21.20
N ILE A 30 -8.43 -14.91 20.51
CA ILE A 30 -8.03 -16.21 21.09
C ILE A 30 -7.14 -16.04 22.31
N ILE A 31 -6.16 -15.14 22.26
CA ILE A 31 -5.19 -14.91 23.34
C ILE A 31 -5.81 -14.10 24.46
N SER A 32 -6.48 -13.00 24.12
CA SER A 32 -7.02 -12.04 25.07
C SER A 32 -8.30 -12.49 25.76
N LYS A 33 -9.06 -13.39 25.10
CA LYS A 33 -10.39 -13.87 25.53
C LYS A 33 -11.48 -12.78 25.53
N PHE A 34 -11.27 -11.65 24.85
CA PHE A 34 -12.25 -10.58 24.65
C PHE A 34 -12.29 -10.13 23.19
N LYS A 35 -13.38 -9.51 22.80
CA LYS A 35 -13.57 -8.96 21.46
C LYS A 35 -12.76 -7.68 21.28
N VAL A 36 -12.15 -7.52 20.11
CA VAL A 36 -11.38 -6.32 19.78
C VAL A 36 -11.83 -5.69 18.46
N ASN A 37 -11.74 -4.38 18.41
CA ASN A 37 -11.87 -3.63 17.17
C ASN A 37 -10.47 -3.21 16.70
N LEU A 38 -9.89 -3.97 15.77
CA LEU A 38 -8.57 -3.70 15.22
C LEU A 38 -8.66 -2.64 14.10
N ILE A 39 -8.00 -1.49 14.29
CA ILE A 39 -8.00 -0.36 13.35
C ILE A 39 -6.64 -0.29 12.68
N GLY A 40 -6.58 -0.50 11.35
CA GLY A 40 -5.36 -0.35 10.56
C GLY A 40 -5.12 1.09 10.09
N SER A 41 -3.87 1.46 9.85
CA SER A 41 -3.49 2.80 9.37
C SER A 41 -3.98 3.12 7.96
N GLY A 42 -4.22 2.08 7.15
CA GLY A 42 -4.75 2.15 5.80
C GLY A 42 -5.14 0.77 5.30
N ARG A 43 -6.03 0.75 4.31
CA ARG A 43 -6.40 -0.48 3.61
C ARG A 43 -5.36 -0.76 2.54
N THR A 44 -5.04 -2.04 2.34
CA THR A 44 -4.32 -2.52 1.16
C THR A 44 -5.26 -3.36 0.32
N ASP A 45 -5.09 -3.30 -1.00
CA ASP A 45 -5.90 -4.07 -1.96
C ASP A 45 -5.54 -5.57 -1.89
N SER A 46 -6.36 -6.41 -2.52
CA SER A 46 -6.08 -7.84 -2.70
C SER A 46 -4.69 -8.07 -3.31
N GLY A 47 -3.91 -8.97 -2.73
CA GLY A 47 -2.55 -9.31 -3.18
C GLY A 47 -1.46 -8.28 -2.87
N VAL A 48 -1.79 -7.16 -2.23
CA VAL A 48 -0.81 -6.13 -1.83
C VAL A 48 -0.18 -6.49 -0.49
N HIS A 49 1.13 -6.36 -0.40
CA HIS A 49 1.92 -6.67 0.79
C HIS A 49 2.09 -5.46 1.73
N ALA A 50 2.64 -5.69 2.91
CA ALA A 50 3.09 -4.63 3.79
C ALA A 50 4.41 -4.99 4.48
N LEU A 51 5.32 -4.02 4.54
CA LEU A 51 6.54 -4.05 5.35
C LEU A 51 6.40 -3.21 6.62
N GLY A 52 5.43 -2.29 6.65
CA GLY A 52 5.28 -1.33 7.74
C GLY A 52 3.82 -0.95 8.05
N GLN A 53 2.88 -1.91 8.02
CA GLN A 53 1.52 -1.66 8.46
C GLN A 53 1.48 -1.39 9.97
N VAL A 54 0.65 -0.42 10.39
CA VAL A 54 0.38 -0.10 11.78
C VAL A 54 -1.10 -0.32 12.07
N ALA A 55 -1.41 -0.91 13.20
CA ALA A 55 -2.78 -1.05 13.66
C ALA A 55 -2.84 -0.88 15.18
N ASN A 56 -3.98 -0.45 15.69
CA ASN A 56 -4.25 -0.39 17.13
C ASN A 56 -5.60 -1.05 17.47
N PHE A 57 -5.70 -1.52 18.69
CA PHE A 57 -6.96 -1.88 19.33
C PHE A 57 -6.97 -1.32 20.75
N LYS A 58 -8.17 -1.21 21.35
CA LYS A 58 -8.34 -0.78 22.74
C LYS A 58 -8.67 -1.97 23.63
N THR A 59 -8.22 -1.93 24.87
CA THR A 59 -8.52 -2.91 25.90
C THR A 59 -8.51 -2.23 27.27
N GLU A 60 -9.40 -2.66 28.15
CA GLU A 60 -9.42 -2.26 29.57
C GLU A 60 -8.54 -3.20 30.43
N ASN A 61 -8.14 -4.35 29.86
CA ASN A 61 -7.32 -5.32 30.57
C ASN A 61 -5.83 -4.96 30.44
N GLU A 62 -5.11 -5.10 31.53
CA GLU A 62 -3.65 -4.98 31.52
C GLU A 62 -3.04 -6.12 30.73
N ILE A 63 -2.19 -5.76 29.73
CA ILE A 63 -1.54 -6.71 28.84
C ILE A 63 -0.02 -6.64 29.05
N ASN A 64 0.61 -7.77 29.33
CA ASN A 64 2.06 -7.87 29.21
C ASN A 64 2.44 -7.89 27.72
N ILE A 65 2.86 -6.74 27.20
CA ILE A 65 3.12 -6.50 25.77
C ILE A 65 4.10 -7.50 25.18
N TYR A 66 5.17 -7.81 25.89
CA TYR A 66 6.20 -8.75 25.42
C TYR A 66 5.63 -10.16 25.24
N LYS A 67 4.98 -10.68 26.30
CA LYS A 67 4.35 -12.01 26.26
C LYS A 67 3.24 -12.06 25.21
N PHE A 68 2.43 -11.03 25.13
CA PHE A 68 1.31 -10.96 24.19
C PHE A 68 1.80 -10.96 22.73
N LYS A 69 2.80 -10.14 22.39
CA LYS A 69 3.42 -10.14 21.06
C LYS A 69 4.01 -11.51 20.70
N HIS A 70 4.71 -12.15 21.64
CA HIS A 70 5.28 -13.47 21.42
C HIS A 70 4.21 -14.53 21.16
N SER A 71 3.17 -14.58 22.01
CA SER A 71 2.04 -15.51 21.85
C SER A 71 1.28 -15.27 20.54
N LEU A 72 1.09 -13.99 20.15
CA LEU A 72 0.40 -13.64 18.92
C LEU A 72 1.19 -14.16 17.69
N ASN A 73 2.50 -13.91 17.64
CA ASN A 73 3.34 -14.42 16.56
C ASN A 73 3.41 -15.96 16.52
N ALA A 74 3.27 -16.64 17.66
CA ALA A 74 3.28 -18.11 17.72
C ALA A 74 2.02 -18.76 17.08
N ILE A 75 0.89 -18.04 17.03
CA ILE A 75 -0.37 -18.55 16.48
C ILE A 75 -0.80 -17.87 15.18
N LEU A 76 -0.14 -16.79 14.78
CA LEU A 76 -0.34 -16.18 13.46
C LEU A 76 0.20 -17.11 12.36
N PRO A 77 -0.42 -17.12 11.17
CA PRO A 77 0.16 -17.83 10.03
C PRO A 77 1.50 -17.21 9.61
N ASN A 78 2.34 -17.99 8.94
CA ASN A 78 3.71 -17.60 8.58
C ASN A 78 3.82 -16.38 7.66
N ASP A 79 2.73 -15.99 7.01
CA ASP A 79 2.64 -14.84 6.12
C ASP A 79 2.24 -13.53 6.84
N ILE A 80 2.07 -13.56 8.18
CA ILE A 80 1.81 -12.36 9.01
C ILE A 80 2.74 -12.35 10.21
N SER A 81 3.42 -11.21 10.47
CA SER A 81 4.31 -11.04 11.62
C SER A 81 4.14 -9.68 12.29
N ILE A 82 4.07 -9.69 13.62
CA ILE A 82 4.06 -8.49 14.46
C ILE A 82 5.51 -8.21 14.89
N LEU A 83 6.13 -7.20 14.28
CA LEU A 83 7.53 -6.84 14.55
C LEU A 83 7.65 -6.10 15.88
N GLU A 84 6.77 -5.12 16.09
CA GLU A 84 6.78 -4.23 17.26
C GLU A 84 5.37 -4.11 17.82
N MET A 85 5.29 -3.97 19.13
CA MET A 85 4.04 -3.71 19.86
C MET A 85 4.37 -2.84 21.06
N GLU A 86 3.60 -1.80 21.25
CA GLU A 86 3.77 -0.83 22.32
C GLU A 86 2.41 -0.35 22.84
N GLN A 87 2.40 0.21 24.03
CA GLN A 87 1.25 0.92 24.54
C GLN A 87 1.24 2.33 23.94
N ALA A 88 0.09 2.74 23.43
CA ALA A 88 -0.12 4.07 22.89
C ALA A 88 -1.10 4.87 23.75
N ASP A 89 -1.17 6.18 23.52
CA ASP A 89 -2.17 7.05 24.11
C ASP A 89 -3.59 6.53 23.85
N GLU A 90 -4.52 6.71 24.80
CA GLU A 90 -5.91 6.25 24.71
C GLU A 90 -6.65 6.81 23.48
N LEU A 91 -6.29 8.01 23.04
CA LEU A 91 -6.88 8.67 21.89
C LEU A 91 -6.21 8.27 20.57
N PHE A 92 -5.13 7.49 20.63
CA PHE A 92 -4.41 7.10 19.44
C PHE A 92 -5.31 6.31 18.48
N ASN A 93 -5.30 6.72 17.21
CA ASN A 93 -5.98 6.05 16.11
C ASN A 93 -5.00 5.87 14.94
N ALA A 94 -4.65 4.62 14.63
CA ALA A 94 -3.68 4.31 13.61
C ALA A 94 -4.05 4.87 12.22
N ARG A 95 -5.34 5.06 11.93
CA ARG A 95 -5.80 5.59 10.65
C ARG A 95 -5.75 7.11 10.59
N PHE A 96 -6.30 7.78 11.61
CA PHE A 96 -6.52 9.23 11.55
C PHE A 96 -5.32 10.05 12.01
N HIS A 97 -4.44 9.50 12.85
CA HIS A 97 -3.21 10.16 13.27
C HIS A 97 -2.04 9.94 12.28
N ALA A 98 -2.18 9.04 11.32
CA ALA A 98 -1.16 8.83 10.31
C ALA A 98 -1.07 10.06 9.39
N ARG A 99 0.09 10.74 9.43
CA ARG A 99 0.40 11.93 8.62
C ARG A 99 0.82 11.58 7.21
N ARG A 100 1.57 10.47 7.05
CA ARG A 100 2.06 10.05 5.73
C ARG A 100 2.07 8.53 5.60
N ARG A 101 1.86 8.06 4.39
CA ARG A 101 2.01 6.66 4.00
C ARG A 101 3.01 6.59 2.86
N CYS A 102 3.90 5.62 2.94
CA CYS A 102 4.92 5.38 1.93
C CYS A 102 4.67 4.00 1.31
N TYR A 103 4.70 3.94 0.01
CA TYR A 103 4.64 2.69 -0.73
C TYR A 103 5.91 2.50 -1.54
N ILE A 104 6.28 1.24 -1.74
CA ILE A 104 7.25 0.86 -2.76
C ILE A 104 6.60 -0.14 -3.72
N TYR A 105 7.05 -0.09 -4.96
CA TYR A 105 6.68 -1.08 -5.96
C TYR A 105 7.94 -1.66 -6.58
N LEU A 106 8.02 -2.98 -6.67
CA LEU A 106 9.19 -3.69 -7.16
C LEU A 106 8.93 -4.25 -8.57
N PHE A 107 9.85 -3.95 -9.47
CA PHE A 107 9.94 -4.58 -10.78
C PHE A 107 11.17 -5.45 -10.86
N SER A 108 11.08 -6.60 -11.55
CA SER A 108 12.24 -7.37 -11.97
C SER A 108 12.37 -7.34 -13.50
N ASN A 109 13.58 -7.19 -14.01
CA ASN A 109 13.89 -7.25 -15.44
C ASN A 109 14.22 -8.67 -15.91
N PHE A 110 14.13 -9.66 -15.02
CA PHE A 110 14.34 -11.08 -15.32
C PHE A 110 13.24 -11.93 -14.68
N LYS A 111 12.90 -13.04 -15.36
CA LYS A 111 11.94 -14.01 -14.85
C LYS A 111 12.58 -14.83 -13.72
N SER A 112 11.99 -14.79 -12.53
CA SER A 112 12.46 -15.57 -11.38
C SER A 112 11.31 -16.20 -10.63
N PRO A 113 11.34 -17.52 -10.33
CA PRO A 113 10.34 -18.17 -9.51
C PRO A 113 10.35 -17.66 -8.05
N PHE A 114 11.46 -17.08 -7.59
CA PHE A 114 11.61 -16.56 -6.24
C PHE A 114 11.03 -15.14 -6.09
N PHE A 115 11.10 -14.32 -7.15
CA PHE A 115 10.63 -12.93 -7.08
C PHE A 115 9.22 -12.71 -7.61
N GLN A 116 8.62 -13.71 -8.29
CA GLN A 116 7.30 -13.56 -8.91
C GLN A 116 6.16 -13.17 -7.96
N ARG A 117 6.29 -13.47 -6.65
CA ARG A 117 5.29 -13.08 -5.63
C ARG A 117 5.47 -11.65 -5.15
N TYR A 118 6.67 -11.10 -5.29
CA TYR A 118 7.09 -9.86 -4.64
C TYR A 118 7.58 -8.79 -5.62
N SER A 119 7.50 -9.06 -6.94
CA SER A 119 7.83 -8.11 -7.98
C SER A 119 7.01 -8.36 -9.24
N TYR A 120 6.79 -7.33 -10.01
CA TYR A 120 6.24 -7.46 -11.35
C TYR A 120 7.39 -7.69 -12.35
N TYR A 121 7.39 -8.87 -12.98
CA TYR A 121 8.31 -9.13 -14.11
C TYR A 121 7.88 -8.28 -15.30
N TYR A 122 8.69 -7.31 -15.64
CA TYR A 122 8.46 -6.42 -16.76
C TYR A 122 9.63 -6.52 -17.75
N HIS A 123 9.35 -7.00 -18.95
CA HIS A 123 10.38 -7.40 -19.93
C HIS A 123 10.94 -6.22 -20.73
N GLU A 124 10.23 -5.09 -20.77
CA GLU A 124 10.70 -3.90 -21.47
C GLU A 124 11.59 -3.04 -20.55
N SER A 125 12.44 -2.21 -21.16
CA SER A 125 13.29 -1.29 -20.41
C SER A 125 12.48 -0.16 -19.80
N LEU A 126 12.74 0.15 -18.54
CA LEU A 126 12.17 1.29 -17.84
C LEU A 126 13.24 2.38 -17.67
N ASP A 127 13.16 3.45 -18.49
CA ASP A 127 14.04 4.61 -18.32
C ASP A 127 13.71 5.37 -17.05
N CYS A 128 14.44 5.05 -15.97
CA CYS A 128 14.25 5.71 -14.68
C CYS A 128 14.46 7.23 -14.72
N LYS A 129 15.26 7.77 -15.66
CA LYS A 129 15.48 9.23 -15.77
C LYS A 129 14.22 9.89 -16.31
N LEU A 130 13.66 9.38 -17.40
CA LEU A 130 12.41 9.89 -17.97
C LEU A 130 11.25 9.70 -17.00
N LEU A 131 11.12 8.53 -16.38
CA LEU A 131 10.08 8.25 -15.39
C LEU A 131 10.16 9.21 -14.19
N ASN A 132 11.37 9.54 -13.71
CA ASN A 132 11.55 10.51 -12.64
C ASN A 132 11.13 11.93 -13.06
N LYS A 133 11.38 12.32 -14.31
CA LYS A 133 10.92 13.59 -14.85
C LYS A 133 9.38 13.66 -14.85
N LEU A 134 8.72 12.64 -15.36
CA LEU A 134 7.26 12.53 -15.36
C LEU A 134 6.65 12.49 -13.95
N CYS A 135 7.36 11.95 -12.95
CA CYS A 135 6.92 11.93 -11.56
C CYS A 135 6.70 13.33 -10.97
N LEU A 136 7.40 14.35 -11.47
CA LEU A 136 7.24 15.74 -11.00
C LEU A 136 5.80 16.24 -11.19
N SER A 137 5.11 15.81 -12.23
CA SER A 137 3.71 16.16 -12.49
C SER A 137 2.73 15.63 -11.44
N PHE A 138 3.14 14.70 -10.60
CA PHE A 138 2.29 14.16 -9.51
C PHE A 138 2.50 14.85 -8.17
N LEU A 139 3.57 15.63 -8.00
CA LEU A 139 3.91 16.25 -6.72
C LEU A 139 2.93 17.36 -6.33
N GLY A 140 2.77 17.52 -5.00
CA GLY A 140 1.89 18.52 -4.39
C GLY A 140 0.45 18.04 -4.23
N GLU A 141 -0.42 18.97 -3.87
CA GLU A 141 -1.84 18.75 -3.65
C GLU A 141 -2.60 18.79 -4.96
N LYS A 142 -3.27 17.70 -5.33
CA LYS A 142 -4.01 17.53 -6.59
C LYS A 142 -5.24 16.64 -6.42
N ASP A 143 -6.17 16.76 -7.38
CA ASP A 143 -7.35 15.90 -7.49
C ASP A 143 -7.00 14.62 -8.27
N PHE A 144 -6.95 13.49 -7.56
CA PHE A 144 -6.59 12.17 -8.11
C PHE A 144 -7.80 11.36 -8.63
N THR A 145 -8.88 12.02 -9.05
CA THR A 145 -10.08 11.36 -9.59
C THR A 145 -9.74 10.38 -10.71
N SER A 146 -8.87 10.77 -11.68
CA SER A 146 -8.44 9.91 -12.78
C SER A 146 -7.60 8.70 -12.35
N PHE A 147 -7.05 8.70 -11.15
CA PHE A 147 -6.13 7.66 -10.67
C PHE A 147 -6.75 6.72 -9.65
N THR A 148 -8.03 6.85 -9.33
CA THR A 148 -8.74 5.98 -8.38
C THR A 148 -9.72 5.05 -9.09
N ARG A 149 -10.15 3.99 -8.41
CA ARG A 149 -11.19 3.09 -8.91
C ARG A 149 -12.50 3.84 -9.10
N LYS A 150 -13.24 3.58 -10.23
CA LYS A 150 -14.47 4.29 -10.58
C LYS A 150 -15.52 4.33 -9.46
N ASN A 151 -15.77 3.23 -8.80
CA ASN A 151 -16.82 3.08 -7.78
C ASN A 151 -16.23 3.18 -6.35
N THR A 152 -15.52 4.27 -6.05
CA THR A 152 -15.05 4.52 -4.70
C THR A 152 -16.06 5.34 -3.92
N GLU A 153 -16.33 4.94 -2.66
CA GLU A 153 -17.17 5.68 -1.72
C GLU A 153 -16.52 6.98 -1.23
N THR A 154 -15.25 7.22 -1.58
CA THR A 154 -14.49 8.39 -1.13
C THR A 154 -14.88 9.61 -1.95
N GLU A 155 -15.57 10.57 -1.33
CA GLU A 155 -15.96 11.84 -1.96
C GLU A 155 -14.77 12.75 -2.21
N ASN A 156 -13.94 13.01 -1.19
CA ASN A 156 -12.75 13.83 -1.33
C ASN A 156 -11.62 13.04 -2.01
N LYS A 157 -11.25 13.41 -3.22
CA LYS A 157 -10.20 12.79 -4.04
C LYS A 157 -8.90 13.59 -4.08
N ILE A 158 -8.80 14.65 -3.29
CA ILE A 158 -7.58 15.44 -3.15
C ILE A 158 -6.60 14.68 -2.27
N CYS A 159 -5.36 14.56 -2.76
CA CYS A 159 -4.24 13.99 -2.04
C CYS A 159 -3.00 14.86 -2.25
N ASN A 160 -2.09 14.84 -1.28
CA ASN A 160 -0.83 15.56 -1.39
C ASN A 160 0.33 14.57 -1.49
N ILE A 161 0.97 14.48 -2.67
CA ILE A 161 2.16 13.66 -2.88
C ILE A 161 3.41 14.47 -2.55
N TYR A 162 4.18 14.00 -1.57
CA TYR A 162 5.42 14.63 -1.11
C TYR A 162 6.64 14.16 -1.89
N GLU A 163 6.65 12.89 -2.32
CA GLU A 163 7.75 12.30 -3.05
C GLU A 163 7.23 11.18 -3.97
N ALA A 164 7.76 11.14 -5.19
CA ALA A 164 7.58 10.03 -6.13
C ALA A 164 8.88 9.87 -6.94
N ARG A 165 9.49 8.66 -6.91
CA ARG A 165 10.77 8.44 -7.58
C ARG A 165 10.99 6.99 -7.97
N TRP A 166 11.76 6.82 -9.04
CA TRP A 166 12.25 5.54 -9.53
C TRP A 166 13.75 5.40 -9.26
N LYS A 167 14.17 4.23 -8.87
CA LYS A 167 15.57 3.89 -8.66
C LYS A 167 15.85 2.49 -9.20
N GLU A 168 16.89 2.38 -10.02
CA GLU A 168 17.42 1.09 -10.43
C GLU A 168 18.46 0.60 -9.43
N THR A 169 18.44 -0.69 -9.14
CA THR A 169 19.43 -1.41 -8.36
C THR A 169 19.68 -2.78 -9.01
N LYS A 170 20.67 -3.55 -8.54
CA LYS A 170 21.09 -4.82 -9.14
C LYS A 170 19.93 -5.77 -9.46
N GLY A 171 19.42 -5.70 -10.70
CA GLY A 171 18.35 -6.57 -11.22
C GLY A 171 16.93 -6.20 -10.81
N LEU A 172 16.75 -5.13 -10.03
CA LEU A 172 15.43 -4.63 -9.62
C LEU A 172 15.29 -3.15 -9.93
N ILE A 173 14.08 -2.74 -10.27
CA ILE A 173 13.68 -1.34 -10.35
C ILE A 173 12.64 -1.10 -9.26
N ILE A 174 12.84 -0.05 -8.49
CA ILE A 174 12.02 0.31 -7.34
C ILE A 174 11.35 1.65 -7.61
N PHE A 175 10.03 1.67 -7.58
CA PHE A 175 9.27 2.91 -7.48
C PHE A 175 8.95 3.17 -6.01
N TYR A 176 9.19 4.38 -5.54
CA TYR A 176 8.82 4.86 -4.20
C TYR A 176 7.86 6.02 -4.33
N ILE A 177 6.84 6.05 -3.46
CA ILE A 177 5.89 7.16 -3.38
C ILE A 177 5.46 7.42 -1.94
N GLU A 178 5.37 8.70 -1.56
CA GLU A 178 4.94 9.17 -0.24
C GLU A 178 3.84 10.22 -0.39
N ALA A 179 2.73 10.04 0.34
CA ALA A 179 1.63 10.99 0.37
C ALA A 179 0.97 11.05 1.76
N ASP A 180 0.15 12.08 2.00
CA ASP A 180 -0.72 12.17 3.17
C ASP A 180 -1.72 11.02 3.20
N ARG A 181 -2.27 10.67 2.05
CA ARG A 181 -3.22 9.55 1.84
C ARG A 181 -3.14 9.03 0.42
N PHE A 182 -3.68 7.84 0.22
CA PHE A 182 -3.89 7.25 -1.10
C PHE A 182 -5.33 6.77 -1.25
N LEU A 183 -5.86 6.90 -2.47
CA LEU A 183 -7.17 6.37 -2.86
C LEU A 183 -7.03 4.91 -3.30
N HIS A 184 -8.17 4.22 -3.43
CA HIS A 184 -8.21 2.82 -3.84
C HIS A 184 -7.58 2.62 -5.23
N GLY A 185 -6.55 1.77 -5.29
CA GLY A 185 -5.82 1.47 -6.53
C GLY A 185 -4.91 2.58 -7.06
N MET A 186 -4.84 3.74 -6.37
CA MET A 186 -4.17 4.96 -6.85
C MET A 186 -2.70 4.72 -7.21
N VAL A 187 -1.91 4.14 -6.32
CA VAL A 187 -0.47 3.91 -6.56
C VAL A 187 -0.25 3.06 -7.80
N ARG A 188 -1.00 1.98 -7.93
CA ARG A 188 -0.89 1.06 -9.07
C ARG A 188 -1.30 1.72 -10.40
N THR A 189 -2.30 2.59 -10.36
CA THR A 189 -2.75 3.37 -11.52
C THR A 189 -1.72 4.44 -11.92
N ILE A 190 -1.12 5.14 -10.95
CA ILE A 190 -0.03 6.10 -11.21
C ILE A 190 1.13 5.41 -11.94
N ILE A 191 1.57 4.26 -11.41
CA ILE A 191 2.66 3.48 -12.02
C ILE A 191 2.30 3.06 -13.45
N GLY A 192 1.10 2.53 -13.66
CA GLY A 192 0.66 2.11 -15.00
C GLY A 192 0.55 3.28 -15.98
N THR A 193 0.15 4.46 -15.49
CA THR A 193 0.11 5.69 -16.31
C THR A 193 1.51 6.15 -16.69
N LEU A 194 2.47 6.10 -15.76
CA LEU A 194 3.87 6.42 -16.05
C LEU A 194 4.49 5.46 -17.07
N ILE A 195 4.18 4.16 -16.98
CA ILE A 195 4.61 3.16 -17.98
C ILE A 195 3.97 3.43 -19.34
N LYS A 196 2.66 3.77 -19.38
CA LYS A 196 1.97 4.14 -20.62
C LYS A 196 2.63 5.37 -21.26
N ALA A 197 2.88 6.42 -20.48
CA ALA A 197 3.57 7.63 -20.96
C ALA A 197 4.97 7.32 -21.53
N LEU A 198 5.73 6.45 -20.86
CA LEU A 198 7.05 6.00 -21.33
C LEU A 198 6.95 5.27 -22.69
N LYS A 199 6.00 4.34 -22.85
CA LYS A 199 5.79 3.56 -24.10
C LYS A 199 5.37 4.44 -25.27
N GLU A 200 4.53 5.41 -25.02
CA GLU A 200 3.97 6.32 -26.02
C GLU A 200 4.88 7.54 -26.27
N ASN A 201 6.05 7.62 -25.59
CA ASN A 201 6.97 8.75 -25.63
C ASN A 201 6.30 10.10 -25.30
N CYS A 202 5.37 10.08 -24.35
CA CYS A 202 4.65 11.26 -23.91
C CYS A 202 5.51 12.12 -22.96
N ASP A 203 5.21 13.40 -22.93
CA ASP A 203 5.79 14.38 -22.01
C ASP A 203 4.90 14.62 -20.77
N GLU A 204 5.25 15.59 -19.96
CA GLU A 204 4.53 15.97 -18.74
C GLU A 204 3.10 16.44 -19.04
N LYS A 205 2.86 17.02 -20.22
CA LYS A 205 1.52 17.48 -20.63
C LYS A 205 0.50 16.33 -20.68
N PHE A 206 0.92 15.14 -21.09
CA PHE A 206 0.06 13.96 -21.07
C PHE A 206 -0.49 13.69 -19.66
N ILE A 207 0.32 13.82 -18.62
CA ILE A 207 -0.11 13.63 -17.23
C ILE A 207 -1.06 14.76 -16.79
N GLU A 208 -0.77 16.00 -17.18
CA GLU A 208 -1.63 17.16 -16.90
C GLU A 208 -3.01 17.05 -17.55
N ASP A 209 -3.06 16.56 -18.78
CA ASP A 209 -4.32 16.31 -19.50
C ASP A 209 -5.17 15.23 -18.79
N ILE A 210 -4.53 14.17 -18.24
CA ILE A 210 -5.23 13.15 -17.44
C ILE A 210 -5.79 13.75 -16.14
N PHE A 211 -5.05 14.62 -15.45
CA PHE A 211 -5.56 15.32 -14.27
C PHE A 211 -6.75 16.20 -14.61
N SER A 212 -6.70 16.88 -15.74
CA SER A 212 -7.76 17.78 -16.23
C SER A 212 -9.02 17.05 -16.63
N ALA A 213 -8.88 15.85 -17.20
CA ALA A 213 -10.02 15.02 -17.65
C ALA A 213 -10.88 14.51 -16.48
N LYS A 214 -10.32 14.33 -15.29
CA LYS A 214 -11.00 13.77 -14.11
C LYS A 214 -11.75 12.47 -14.40
N ASP A 215 -11.23 11.67 -15.30
CA ASP A 215 -11.81 10.40 -15.71
C ASP A 215 -10.73 9.29 -15.69
N ARG A 216 -11.09 8.17 -15.04
CA ARG A 216 -10.23 6.99 -14.89
C ARG A 216 -9.83 6.37 -16.24
N GLU A 217 -10.63 6.54 -17.27
CA GLU A 217 -10.39 5.94 -18.59
C GLU A 217 -9.18 6.53 -19.31
N PHE A 218 -8.83 7.77 -19.02
CA PHE A 218 -7.63 8.42 -19.59
C PHE A 218 -6.32 7.93 -18.95
N ALA A 219 -6.37 7.51 -17.69
CA ALA A 219 -5.18 6.99 -17.02
C ALA A 219 -4.81 5.59 -17.51
N GLY A 220 -3.55 5.18 -17.28
CA GLY A 220 -3.05 3.85 -17.61
C GLY A 220 -3.72 2.74 -16.79
N GLU A 221 -3.60 1.51 -17.25
CA GLU A 221 -4.04 0.34 -16.50
C GLU A 221 -3.25 0.18 -15.20
N ALA A 222 -3.93 -0.28 -14.15
CA ALA A 222 -3.27 -0.52 -12.86
C ALA A 222 -2.31 -1.72 -12.98
N VAL A 223 -1.05 -1.53 -12.60
CA VAL A 223 -0.07 -2.63 -12.55
C VAL A 223 -0.48 -3.72 -11.55
N PRO A 224 0.02 -4.98 -11.68
CA PRO A 224 -0.28 -6.07 -10.77
C PRO A 224 -0.05 -5.74 -9.30
N ALA A 225 -0.79 -6.37 -8.39
CA ALA A 225 -0.72 -6.07 -6.96
C ALA A 225 0.56 -6.60 -6.29
N ASN A 226 1.09 -7.72 -6.79
CA ASN A 226 2.21 -8.47 -6.21
C ASN A 226 3.55 -7.73 -6.13
N GLY A 227 3.70 -6.59 -6.82
CA GLY A 227 4.88 -5.73 -6.67
C GLY A 227 4.71 -4.64 -5.61
N LEU A 228 3.50 -4.41 -5.09
CA LEU A 228 3.19 -3.29 -4.22
C LEU A 228 3.29 -3.64 -2.74
N PHE A 229 3.96 -2.76 -1.98
CA PHE A 229 4.12 -2.88 -0.53
C PHE A 229 3.77 -1.57 0.16
N LEU A 230 2.93 -1.62 1.19
CA LEU A 230 2.87 -0.55 2.18
C LEU A 230 4.19 -0.58 2.98
N TYR A 231 5.10 0.33 2.64
CA TYR A 231 6.47 0.31 3.15
C TYR A 231 6.57 0.86 4.56
N LYS A 232 5.95 2.03 4.80
CA LYS A 232 6.04 2.74 6.09
C LYS A 232 4.83 3.66 6.29
N VAL A 233 4.42 3.81 7.55
CA VAL A 233 3.47 4.84 7.99
C VAL A 233 4.20 5.78 8.95
N LYS A 234 3.99 7.09 8.80
CA LYS A 234 4.60 8.14 9.66
C LYS A 234 3.48 8.85 10.45
N TYR A 235 3.71 9.02 11.73
CA TYR A 235 2.82 9.67 12.69
C TYR A 235 3.33 11.04 13.11
#